data_f003739c368ff91497fa76acae7e164d
#
_entry.id   f003739c368ff91497fa76acae7e164d
#
_cell.length_a   1.000
_cell.length_b   1.000
_cell.length_c   1.000
_cell.angle_alpha   90.00
_cell.angle_beta   90.00
_cell.angle_gamma   90.00
#
_symmetry.space_group_name_H-M   'P 1'
#
loop_
_entity.id
_entity.type
_entity.pdbx_description
1 polymer ?
#
loop_
_entity_poly.entity_id
_entity_poly.type
_entity_poly.pdbx_seq_one_letter_code
_entity_poly.pdbx_strand_id
1 'polypeptide(L)'
;MAQLEGQGVDERNVGGYAVTYNRDEIQFPVYVIAVLAAILLAAAWVTGQTLWLALGLVAAGVAYYNFPLLESGRPTLGANQYGIFIQGFGLIGWRAIDRIDVVEIAERATTLHELQIGLNMVLSRALVVDWRKQPFWRSLMRLPWSMGSSNVVRVNLEPFSEPPEEIGRTLTRLWRYYRS
;
A
#
# COMPACT_ATOMS: atom_id res chain seq x y z
N MET A 1 33.31 -8.21 14.17
CA MET A 1 32.63 -6.89 13.98
C MET A 1 31.82 -7.04 12.70
N ALA A 2 30.58 -7.47 12.81
CA ALA A 2 29.64 -7.57 11.70
C ALA A 2 28.77 -6.32 11.74
N GLN A 3 28.83 -5.54 10.68
CA GLN A 3 28.02 -4.35 10.49
C GLN A 3 26.57 -4.78 10.29
N LEU A 4 25.71 -4.32 11.17
CA LEU A 4 24.25 -4.32 11.02
C LEU A 4 23.88 -3.10 10.13
N GLU A 5 24.18 -3.17 8.86
CA GLU A 5 23.68 -2.25 7.84
C GLU A 5 22.43 -2.86 7.21
N GLY A 6 21.28 -2.23 7.40
CA GLY A 6 20.07 -2.55 6.68
C GLY A 6 18.75 -2.37 7.41
N GLN A 7 18.73 -1.69 8.55
CA GLN A 7 17.45 -1.28 9.14
C GLN A 7 17.30 0.23 9.03
N GLY A 8 16.58 0.67 8.01
CA GLY A 8 16.08 2.04 7.91
C GLY A 8 14.99 2.30 8.95
N VAL A 9 15.33 2.14 10.22
CA VAL A 9 14.50 2.59 11.33
C VAL A 9 14.74 4.09 11.47
N ASP A 10 13.78 4.86 11.03
CA ASP A 10 13.77 6.29 11.33
C ASP A 10 13.73 6.46 12.86
N GLU A 11 14.83 6.89 13.45
CA GLU A 11 15.02 7.11 14.92
C GLU A 11 14.01 8.08 15.53
N ARG A 12 13.18 8.72 14.73
CA ARG A 12 12.09 9.59 15.17
C ARG A 12 10.83 8.87 15.58
N ASN A 13 10.71 7.56 15.28
CA ASN A 13 9.58 6.74 15.72
C ASN A 13 9.99 5.91 16.94
N VAL A 14 9.97 6.51 18.10
CA VAL A 14 10.16 5.82 19.37
C VAL A 14 9.12 4.67 19.47
N GLY A 15 9.56 3.46 19.14
CA GLY A 15 8.80 2.23 19.35
C GLY A 15 7.83 1.79 18.22
N GLY A 16 7.93 2.31 16.99
CA GLY A 16 7.04 1.94 15.88
C GLY A 16 7.70 1.03 14.84
N TYR A 17 6.94 0.07 14.31
CA TYR A 17 7.26 -0.70 13.12
C TYR A 17 6.67 -0.03 11.89
N ALA A 18 7.44 0.12 10.82
CA ALA A 18 6.96 0.76 9.61
C ALA A 18 7.61 0.13 8.37
N VAL A 19 6.79 -0.19 7.37
CA VAL A 19 7.21 -0.78 6.10
C VAL A 19 6.85 0.16 4.96
N THR A 20 7.76 0.27 4.01
CA THR A 20 7.61 1.06 2.79
C THR A 20 7.51 0.14 1.58
N TYR A 21 7.12 0.69 0.44
CA TYR A 21 7.18 -0.04 -0.83
C TYR A 21 8.63 -0.32 -1.28
N ASN A 22 8.81 -1.45 -1.96
CA ASN A 22 10.06 -1.78 -2.63
C ASN A 22 10.27 -0.82 -3.82
N ARG A 23 11.24 0.07 -3.68
CA ARG A 23 11.48 1.16 -4.61
C ARG A 23 11.88 0.66 -6.00
N ASP A 24 12.80 -0.29 -6.04
CA ASP A 24 13.49 -0.65 -7.27
C ASP A 24 12.61 -1.47 -8.23
N GLU A 25 11.75 -2.33 -7.70
CA GLU A 25 10.89 -3.19 -8.52
C GLU A 25 9.63 -2.49 -9.02
N ILE A 26 9.11 -1.51 -8.25
CA ILE A 26 7.77 -0.97 -8.49
C ILE A 26 7.80 0.33 -9.26
N GLN A 27 8.84 1.16 -9.07
CA GLN A 27 8.91 2.47 -9.71
C GLN A 27 9.20 2.39 -11.21
N PHE A 28 10.07 1.47 -11.61
CA PHE A 28 10.49 1.35 -13.00
C PHE A 28 9.32 1.17 -13.99
N PRO A 29 8.38 0.23 -13.80
CA PRO A 29 7.23 0.07 -14.69
C PRO A 29 6.36 1.34 -14.80
N VAL A 30 6.17 2.06 -13.70
CA VAL A 30 5.34 3.29 -13.69
C VAL A 30 6.01 4.41 -14.48
N TYR A 31 7.33 4.58 -14.33
CA TYR A 31 8.09 5.56 -15.14
C TYR A 31 8.05 5.21 -16.63
N VAL A 32 8.21 3.94 -16.99
CA VAL A 32 8.14 3.50 -18.40
C VAL A 32 6.79 3.85 -19.01
N ILE A 33 5.69 3.58 -18.28
CA ILE A 33 4.32 3.90 -18.75
C ILE A 33 4.14 5.42 -18.89
N ALA A 34 4.65 6.20 -17.93
CA ALA A 34 4.56 7.66 -17.97
C ALA A 34 5.33 8.25 -19.18
N VAL A 35 6.54 7.75 -19.45
CA VAL A 35 7.34 8.15 -20.62
C VAL A 35 6.62 7.75 -21.92
N LEU A 36 6.08 6.53 -21.99
CA LEU A 36 5.31 6.08 -23.14
C LEU A 36 4.10 6.98 -23.38
N ALA A 37 3.37 7.35 -22.33
CA ALA A 37 2.24 8.27 -22.42
C ALA A 37 2.68 9.63 -23.01
N ALA A 38 3.80 10.19 -22.54
CA ALA A 38 4.33 11.45 -23.03
C ALA A 38 4.71 11.37 -24.53
N ILE A 39 5.35 10.27 -24.98
CA ILE A 39 5.71 10.05 -26.37
C ILE A 39 4.45 9.97 -27.25
N LEU A 40 3.44 9.21 -26.83
CA LEU A 40 2.19 9.05 -27.58
C LEU A 40 1.43 10.38 -27.71
N LEU A 41 1.39 11.17 -26.63
CA LEU A 41 0.76 12.49 -26.66
C LEU A 41 1.53 13.46 -27.56
N ALA A 42 2.86 13.43 -27.54
CA ALA A 42 3.68 14.22 -28.46
C ALA A 42 3.47 13.81 -29.92
N ALA A 43 3.39 12.50 -30.21
CA ALA A 43 3.08 12.00 -31.54
C ALA A 43 1.69 12.44 -32.01
N ALA A 44 0.68 12.42 -31.13
CA ALA A 44 -0.66 12.92 -31.43
C ALA A 44 -0.63 14.41 -31.80
N TRP A 45 0.15 15.21 -31.07
CA TRP A 45 0.31 16.64 -31.34
C TRP A 45 0.93 16.89 -32.70
N VAL A 46 1.99 16.17 -33.06
CA VAL A 46 2.71 16.35 -34.33
C VAL A 46 1.91 15.84 -35.53
N THR A 47 1.24 14.66 -35.39
CA THR A 47 0.54 14.00 -36.49
C THR A 47 -0.92 14.42 -36.65
N GLY A 48 -1.52 15.03 -35.64
CA GLY A 48 -2.95 15.34 -35.59
C GLY A 48 -3.87 14.12 -35.54
N GLN A 49 -3.33 12.91 -35.33
CA GLN A 49 -4.12 11.68 -35.35
C GLN A 49 -4.75 11.40 -33.98
N THR A 50 -6.07 11.23 -33.99
CA THR A 50 -6.87 10.95 -32.76
C THR A 50 -6.52 9.61 -32.11
N LEU A 51 -6.02 8.63 -32.87
CA LEU A 51 -5.61 7.33 -32.34
C LEU A 51 -4.47 7.48 -31.32
N TRP A 52 -3.43 8.24 -31.67
CA TRP A 52 -2.29 8.49 -30.76
C TRP A 52 -2.72 9.26 -29.51
N LEU A 53 -3.67 10.20 -29.66
CA LEU A 53 -4.24 10.92 -28.54
C LEU A 53 -4.98 9.96 -27.58
N ALA A 54 -5.82 9.07 -28.11
CA ALA A 54 -6.56 8.11 -27.30
C ALA A 54 -5.62 7.15 -26.54
N LEU A 55 -4.61 6.60 -27.24
CA LEU A 55 -3.63 5.71 -26.60
C LEU A 55 -2.80 6.43 -25.55
N GLY A 56 -2.39 7.68 -25.82
CA GLY A 56 -1.64 8.51 -24.88
C GLY A 56 -2.45 8.82 -23.61
N LEU A 57 -3.73 9.13 -23.74
CA LEU A 57 -4.63 9.36 -22.59
C LEU A 57 -4.86 8.10 -21.77
N VAL A 58 -5.02 6.94 -22.40
CA VAL A 58 -5.12 5.65 -21.69
C VAL A 58 -3.83 5.37 -20.91
N ALA A 59 -2.66 5.51 -21.53
CA ALA A 59 -1.39 5.32 -20.87
C ALA A 59 -1.17 6.30 -19.71
N ALA A 60 -1.55 7.58 -19.88
CA ALA A 60 -1.51 8.59 -18.83
C ALA A 60 -2.46 8.23 -17.66
N GLY A 61 -3.66 7.72 -17.95
CA GLY A 61 -4.59 7.23 -16.95
C GLY A 61 -4.03 6.05 -16.15
N VAL A 62 -3.36 5.11 -16.80
CA VAL A 62 -2.69 3.98 -16.13
C VAL A 62 -1.53 4.46 -15.25
N ALA A 63 -0.70 5.40 -15.75
CA ALA A 63 0.38 6.00 -14.97
C ALA A 63 -0.18 6.73 -13.74
N TYR A 64 -1.24 7.52 -13.91
CA TYR A 64 -1.91 8.22 -12.82
C TYR A 64 -2.50 7.26 -11.77
N TYR A 65 -3.15 6.17 -12.21
CA TYR A 65 -3.67 5.13 -11.31
C TYR A 65 -2.59 4.53 -10.43
N ASN A 66 -1.40 4.30 -10.98
CA ASN A 66 -0.26 3.71 -10.27
C ASN A 66 0.64 4.76 -9.58
N PHE A 67 0.32 6.05 -9.65
CA PHE A 67 1.13 7.12 -9.08
C PHE A 67 1.48 6.94 -7.59
N PRO A 68 0.59 6.43 -6.69
CA PRO A 68 0.93 6.21 -5.29
C PRO A 68 2.11 5.27 -5.07
N LEU A 69 2.42 4.39 -6.02
CA LEU A 69 3.59 3.50 -5.95
C LEU A 69 4.91 4.26 -6.08
N LEU A 70 4.89 5.50 -6.61
CA LEU A 70 6.05 6.38 -6.69
C LEU A 70 6.32 7.14 -5.38
N GLU A 71 5.35 7.23 -4.48
CA GLU A 71 5.51 7.86 -3.16
C GLU A 71 6.36 6.97 -2.23
N SER A 72 7.53 6.52 -2.71
CA SER A 72 8.47 5.73 -1.93
C SER A 72 9.12 6.58 -0.82
N GLY A 73 9.44 5.94 0.30
CA GLY A 73 10.06 6.60 1.46
C GLY A 73 9.06 7.11 2.51
N ARG A 74 7.76 7.01 2.24
CA ARG A 74 6.73 7.18 3.28
C ARG A 74 6.26 5.83 3.77
N PRO A 75 6.10 5.66 5.09
CA PRO A 75 5.57 4.42 5.64
C PRO A 75 4.13 4.20 5.14
N THR A 76 3.93 3.10 4.43
CA THR A 76 2.62 2.75 3.85
C THR A 76 1.82 1.87 4.79
N LEU A 77 2.50 0.97 5.50
CA LEU A 77 1.94 0.07 6.50
C LEU A 77 2.85 0.09 7.73
N GLY A 78 2.27 0.01 8.92
CA GLY A 78 3.08 -0.15 10.11
C GLY A 78 2.23 -0.21 11.37
N ALA A 79 2.89 -0.22 12.52
CA ALA A 79 2.26 -0.35 13.82
C ALA A 79 3.02 0.46 14.86
N ASN A 80 2.27 1.03 15.79
CA ASN A 80 2.78 1.76 16.94
C ASN A 80 2.02 1.35 18.22
N GLN A 81 2.28 2.02 19.32
CA GLN A 81 1.60 1.75 20.59
C GLN A 81 0.06 1.90 20.55
N TYR A 82 -0.48 2.62 19.58
CA TYR A 82 -1.92 2.89 19.48
C TYR A 82 -2.64 1.90 18.55
N GLY A 83 -1.93 1.31 17.58
CA GLY A 83 -2.56 0.41 16.61
C GLY A 83 -1.74 0.19 15.34
N ILE A 84 -2.40 -0.38 14.33
CA ILE A 84 -1.87 -0.56 12.98
C ILE A 84 -2.29 0.63 12.13
N PHE A 85 -1.34 1.29 11.51
CA PHE A 85 -1.64 2.35 10.55
C PHE A 85 -1.49 1.81 9.12
N ILE A 86 -2.38 2.25 8.24
CA ILE A 86 -2.37 1.95 6.81
C ILE A 86 -2.55 3.28 6.08
N GLN A 87 -1.66 3.58 5.15
CA GLN A 87 -1.69 4.83 4.38
C GLN A 87 -3.03 4.98 3.63
N GLY A 88 -3.67 6.13 3.79
CA GLY A 88 -4.94 6.43 3.15
C GLY A 88 -6.16 5.71 3.74
N PHE A 89 -5.97 4.87 4.76
CA PHE A 89 -7.05 4.21 5.50
C PHE A 89 -7.23 4.83 6.88
N GLY A 90 -6.17 4.82 7.68
CA GLY A 90 -6.19 5.34 9.04
C GLY A 90 -5.40 4.50 10.02
N LEU A 91 -5.67 4.73 11.30
CA LEU A 91 -5.08 4.01 12.42
C LEU A 91 -6.14 3.10 13.06
N ILE A 92 -5.94 1.79 12.96
CA ILE A 92 -6.80 0.76 13.57
C ILE A 92 -6.30 0.49 14.98
N GLY A 93 -7.13 0.72 15.99
CA GLY A 93 -6.75 0.46 17.38
C GLY A 93 -6.58 -1.03 17.69
N TRP A 94 -5.60 -1.39 18.52
CA TRP A 94 -5.30 -2.78 18.88
C TRP A 94 -6.51 -3.55 19.43
N ARG A 95 -7.36 -2.89 20.21
CA ARG A 95 -8.57 -3.50 20.81
C ARG A 95 -9.65 -3.85 19.78
N ALA A 96 -9.59 -3.21 18.61
CA ALA A 96 -10.56 -3.45 17.54
C ALA A 96 -10.17 -4.64 16.66
N ILE A 97 -8.94 -5.15 16.79
CA ILE A 97 -8.43 -6.23 15.98
C ILE A 97 -8.77 -7.57 16.64
N ASP A 98 -9.43 -8.43 15.88
CA ASP A 98 -9.77 -9.80 16.27
C ASP A 98 -8.68 -10.78 15.83
N ARG A 99 -8.21 -10.66 14.60
CA ARG A 99 -7.19 -11.53 14.00
C ARG A 99 -6.33 -10.79 12.98
N ILE A 100 -5.12 -11.29 12.79
CA ILE A 100 -4.18 -10.86 11.76
C ILE A 100 -3.66 -12.11 11.06
N ASP A 101 -3.99 -12.26 9.78
CA ASP A 101 -3.61 -13.41 8.98
C ASP A 101 -2.90 -12.94 7.71
N VAL A 102 -1.87 -13.66 7.27
CA VAL A 102 -1.30 -13.54 5.93
C VAL A 102 -1.83 -14.71 5.12
N VAL A 103 -2.55 -14.41 4.05
CA VAL A 103 -3.21 -15.40 3.20
C VAL A 103 -2.59 -15.36 1.82
N GLU A 104 -2.24 -16.52 1.32
CA GLU A 104 -1.84 -16.70 -0.07
C GLU A 104 -3.08 -16.82 -0.97
N ILE A 105 -3.17 -15.96 -1.96
CA ILE A 105 -4.22 -15.99 -2.96
C ILE A 105 -3.61 -16.43 -4.28
N ALA A 106 -4.01 -17.60 -4.75
CA ALA A 106 -3.63 -18.06 -6.08
C ALA A 106 -4.48 -17.32 -7.13
N GLU A 107 -3.87 -16.40 -7.86
CA GLU A 107 -4.52 -15.70 -8.96
C GLU A 107 -3.87 -16.10 -10.29
N ARG A 108 -4.56 -16.97 -11.06
CA ARG A 108 -4.18 -17.49 -12.37
C ARG A 108 -2.77 -18.10 -12.44
N ALA A 109 -1.72 -17.29 -12.55
CA ALA A 109 -0.34 -17.74 -12.70
C ALA A 109 0.59 -17.16 -11.62
N THR A 110 0.07 -16.41 -10.66
CA THR A 110 0.86 -15.71 -9.64
C THR A 110 0.24 -15.96 -8.26
N THR A 111 1.08 -16.24 -7.29
CA THR A 111 0.66 -16.27 -5.88
C THR A 111 0.81 -14.87 -5.32
N LEU A 112 -0.27 -14.31 -4.79
CA LEU A 112 -0.30 -13.00 -4.14
C LEU A 112 -0.46 -13.19 -2.64
N HIS A 113 0.28 -12.41 -1.87
CA HIS A 113 0.17 -12.40 -0.41
C HIS A 113 -0.67 -11.22 0.05
N GLU A 114 -1.70 -11.52 0.82
CA GLU A 114 -2.63 -10.53 1.35
C GLU A 114 -2.63 -10.57 2.87
N LEU A 115 -2.40 -9.43 3.50
CA LEU A 115 -2.61 -9.25 4.94
C LEU A 115 -4.10 -9.01 5.18
N GLN A 116 -4.71 -9.85 5.97
CA GLN A 116 -6.11 -9.74 6.38
C GLN A 116 -6.19 -9.37 7.86
N ILE A 117 -6.76 -8.21 8.15
CA ILE A 117 -6.99 -7.71 9.50
C ILE A 117 -8.49 -7.81 9.78
N GLY A 118 -8.89 -8.79 10.58
CA GLY A 118 -10.27 -8.96 11.03
C GLY A 118 -10.58 -8.00 12.17
N LEU A 119 -11.73 -7.32 12.08
CA LEU A 119 -12.19 -6.38 13.11
C LEU A 119 -13.35 -6.99 13.90
N ASN A 120 -13.29 -6.87 15.23
CA ASN A 120 -14.35 -7.33 16.16
C ASN A 120 -15.47 -6.32 16.36
N MET A 121 -15.36 -5.15 15.74
CA MET A 121 -16.34 -4.06 15.83
C MET A 121 -16.52 -3.34 14.50
N VAL A 122 -17.54 -2.47 14.46
CA VAL A 122 -17.82 -1.65 13.29
C VAL A 122 -16.64 -0.72 13.00
N LEU A 123 -16.27 -0.57 11.73
CA LEU A 123 -15.10 0.16 11.26
C LEU A 123 -15.00 1.60 11.83
N SER A 124 -16.13 2.30 11.97
CA SER A 124 -16.15 3.66 12.53
C SER A 124 -15.69 3.75 13.98
N ARG A 125 -15.79 2.65 14.74
CA ARG A 125 -15.29 2.55 16.12
C ARG A 125 -13.89 1.92 16.19
N ALA A 126 -13.52 1.15 15.18
CA ALA A 126 -12.21 0.50 15.09
C ALA A 126 -11.09 1.50 14.77
N LEU A 127 -11.42 2.57 14.06
CA LEU A 127 -10.47 3.61 13.67
C LEU A 127 -10.28 4.63 14.78
N VAL A 128 -9.05 4.76 15.25
CA VAL A 128 -8.60 5.85 16.14
C VAL A 128 -8.47 7.15 15.35
N VAL A 129 -7.96 7.04 14.12
CA VAL A 129 -7.86 8.14 13.16
C VAL A 129 -8.33 7.65 11.80
N ASP A 130 -9.23 8.39 11.17
CA ASP A 130 -9.80 8.05 9.85
C ASP A 130 -9.21 8.94 8.77
N TRP A 131 -8.39 8.35 7.87
CA TRP A 131 -7.79 9.03 6.73
C TRP A 131 -8.47 8.72 5.39
N ARG A 132 -9.61 8.03 5.40
CA ARG A 132 -10.35 7.66 4.19
C ARG A 132 -11.02 8.85 3.50
N LYS A 133 -11.22 9.96 4.23
CA LYS A 133 -11.72 11.21 3.67
C LYS A 133 -10.65 11.88 2.82
N GLN A 134 -10.41 11.32 1.64
CA GLN A 134 -9.47 11.86 0.68
C GLN A 134 -10.19 12.66 -0.41
N PRO A 135 -9.48 13.63 -1.05
CA PRO A 135 -10.00 14.30 -2.24
C PRO A 135 -10.37 13.28 -3.32
N PHE A 136 -11.40 13.56 -4.14
CA PHE A 136 -11.93 12.60 -5.12
C PHE A 136 -10.86 12.09 -6.11
N TRP A 137 -9.88 12.91 -6.47
CA TRP A 137 -8.80 12.51 -7.37
C TRP A 137 -7.89 11.42 -6.78
N ARG A 138 -7.72 11.37 -5.45
CA ARG A 138 -6.98 10.29 -4.80
C ARG A 138 -7.77 8.98 -4.76
N SER A 139 -9.09 9.03 -4.80
CA SER A 139 -9.93 7.83 -4.85
C SER A 139 -9.84 7.10 -6.20
N LEU A 140 -9.35 7.78 -7.25
CA LEU A 140 -9.08 7.19 -8.58
C LEU A 140 -7.71 6.52 -8.67
N MET A 141 -6.87 6.67 -7.64
CA MET A 141 -5.55 6.06 -7.58
C MET A 141 -5.62 4.68 -6.90
N ARG A 142 -4.61 3.85 -7.15
CA ARG A 142 -4.48 2.55 -6.50
C ARG A 142 -4.29 2.74 -4.99
N LEU A 143 -5.20 2.18 -4.21
CA LEU A 143 -5.09 2.15 -2.77
C LEU A 143 -4.35 0.87 -2.34
N PRO A 144 -3.50 0.94 -1.28
CA PRO A 144 -2.81 -0.24 -0.75
C PRO A 144 -3.75 -1.21 -0.03
N TRP A 145 -4.99 -0.81 0.20
CA TRP A 145 -5.97 -1.56 0.97
C TRP A 145 -7.31 -1.71 0.25
N SER A 146 -8.04 -2.71 0.64
CA SER A 146 -9.42 -2.94 0.23
C SER A 146 -10.24 -3.42 1.42
N MET A 147 -11.57 -3.27 1.33
CA MET A 147 -12.49 -3.82 2.32
C MET A 147 -13.05 -5.14 1.81
N GLY A 148 -12.83 -6.20 2.57
CA GLY A 148 -13.48 -7.49 2.35
C GLY A 148 -14.86 -7.55 2.99
N SER A 149 -15.57 -8.66 2.74
CA SER A 149 -16.80 -9.00 3.48
C SER A 149 -16.49 -9.20 4.96
N SER A 150 -17.46 -8.91 5.83
CA SER A 150 -17.37 -9.19 7.28
C SER A 150 -16.31 -8.38 8.05
N ASN A 151 -16.20 -7.09 7.81
CA ASN A 151 -15.27 -6.20 8.55
C ASN A 151 -13.79 -6.63 8.46
N VAL A 152 -13.36 -7.14 7.33
CA VAL A 152 -11.95 -7.51 7.09
C VAL A 152 -11.29 -6.42 6.24
N VAL A 153 -10.22 -5.84 6.76
CA VAL A 153 -9.34 -4.94 5.99
C VAL A 153 -8.26 -5.80 5.34
N ARG A 154 -8.10 -5.64 4.03
CA ARG A 154 -7.14 -6.39 3.22
C ARG A 154 -6.07 -5.45 2.70
N VAL A 155 -4.82 -5.86 2.81
CA VAL A 155 -3.66 -5.11 2.30
C VAL A 155 -2.83 -6.06 1.44
N ASN A 156 -2.59 -5.68 0.18
CA ASN A 156 -1.70 -6.44 -0.69
C ASN A 156 -0.24 -6.22 -0.25
N LEU A 157 0.47 -7.31 0.05
CA LEU A 157 1.84 -7.28 0.57
C LEU A 157 2.92 -7.35 -0.51
N GLU A 158 2.59 -7.69 -1.75
CA GLU A 158 3.56 -7.82 -2.84
C GLU A 158 4.43 -6.57 -3.08
N PRO A 159 3.86 -5.34 -2.98
CA PRO A 159 4.66 -4.15 -3.24
C PRO A 159 5.61 -3.75 -2.12
N PHE A 160 5.60 -4.42 -0.98
CA PHE A 160 6.40 -4.01 0.18
C PHE A 160 7.85 -4.50 0.09
N SER A 161 8.74 -3.78 0.78
CA SER A 161 10.18 -4.08 0.82
C SER A 161 10.53 -5.28 1.70
N GLU A 162 9.64 -5.65 2.62
CA GLU A 162 9.84 -6.77 3.54
C GLU A 162 9.02 -7.99 3.11
N PRO A 163 9.50 -9.21 3.39
CA PRO A 163 8.76 -10.44 3.12
C PRO A 163 7.39 -10.45 3.81
N PRO A 164 6.32 -10.92 3.13
CA PRO A 164 4.97 -10.96 3.68
C PRO A 164 4.85 -11.67 5.04
N GLU A 165 5.60 -12.76 5.23
CA GLU A 165 5.61 -13.53 6.47
C GLU A 165 6.23 -12.76 7.64
N GLU A 166 7.27 -11.94 7.37
CA GLU A 166 7.90 -11.10 8.39
C GLU A 166 6.99 -9.98 8.82
N ILE A 167 6.31 -9.33 7.86
CA ILE A 167 5.30 -8.33 8.15
C ILE A 167 4.22 -8.91 9.04
N GLY A 168 3.63 -10.05 8.65
CA GLY A 168 2.58 -10.73 9.41
C GLY A 168 3.03 -11.14 10.82
N ARG A 169 4.23 -11.71 10.93
CA ARG A 169 4.82 -12.13 12.22
C ARG A 169 5.04 -10.94 13.15
N THR A 170 5.58 -9.84 12.62
CA THR A 170 5.86 -8.64 13.40
C THR A 170 4.58 -7.97 13.89
N LEU A 171 3.59 -7.78 13.00
CA LEU A 171 2.29 -7.21 13.36
C LEU A 171 1.55 -8.08 14.40
N THR A 172 1.57 -9.40 14.25
CA THR A 172 0.97 -10.34 15.20
C THR A 172 1.64 -10.28 16.56
N ARG A 173 2.98 -10.14 16.60
CA ARG A 173 3.73 -9.98 17.85
C ARG A 173 3.35 -8.71 18.57
N LEU A 174 3.29 -7.57 17.86
CA LEU A 174 2.89 -6.29 18.42
C LEU A 174 1.44 -6.30 18.89
N TRP A 175 0.54 -6.91 18.12
CA TRP A 175 -0.85 -7.07 18.52
C TRP A 175 -1.00 -7.85 19.83
N ARG A 176 -0.30 -8.98 19.98
CA ARG A 176 -0.31 -9.74 21.23
C ARG A 176 0.23 -8.94 22.42
N TYR A 177 1.24 -8.11 22.18
CA TYR A 177 1.86 -7.28 23.22
C TYR A 177 0.95 -6.13 23.68
N TYR A 178 0.30 -5.43 22.75
CA TYR A 178 -0.50 -4.25 23.05
C TYR A 178 -1.99 -4.52 23.29
N ARG A 179 -2.47 -5.72 23.00
CA ARG A 179 -3.87 -6.12 23.26
C ARG A 179 -4.13 -6.41 24.73
N SER A 180 -3.09 -6.73 25.51
CA SER A 180 -3.17 -7.09 26.94
C SER A 180 -3.67 -5.96 27.84
#